data_76cc74b58cd506e907c52880deda20ac
#
_entry.id   76cc74b58cd506e907c52880deda20ac
#
_cell.length_a   1.000
_cell.length_b   1.000
_cell.length_c   1.000
_cell.angle_alpha   90.00
_cell.angle_beta   90.00
_cell.angle_gamma   90.00
#
_symmetry.space_group_name_H-M   'P 1'
#
loop_
_entity.id
_entity.type
_entity.pdbx_description
1 polymer ?
#
loop_
_entity_poly.entity_id
_entity_poly.type
_entity_poly.pdbx_seq_one_letter_code
_entity_poly.pdbx_strand_id
1 'polypeptide(L)'
;MAEASWRSRVEDLLYRHAEALDDGGLTDWPGLFTEGGEYRLIPRENHARGLPACLMLCTGRGMMEDRVVAIREACVFTPHVCRHLYTNVRVEAGDEGGWSARANYAVYRSTEDGETVLLSVGRVLAWGVWEPEPRFTRMDVVYETFRIPGLLVYPI
;
A
#
# COMPACT_ATOMS: atom_id res chain seq x y z
N MET A 1 -24.18 12.67 9.99
CA MET A 1 -23.68 11.43 10.61
C MET A 1 -23.30 10.34 9.60
N ALA A 2 -24.12 10.05 8.60
CA ALA A 2 -23.82 9.03 7.58
C ALA A 2 -22.53 9.32 6.76
N GLU A 3 -22.29 10.56 6.38
CA GLU A 3 -21.11 10.95 5.59
C GLU A 3 -19.80 10.81 6.36
N ALA A 4 -19.77 11.14 7.64
CA ALA A 4 -18.60 10.94 8.49
C ALA A 4 -18.29 9.43 8.66
N SER A 5 -19.30 8.59 8.70
CA SER A 5 -19.15 7.14 8.87
C SER A 5 -18.48 6.46 7.67
N TRP A 6 -18.84 6.80 6.44
CA TRP A 6 -18.26 6.12 5.27
C TRP A 6 -16.80 6.54 5.03
N ARG A 7 -16.46 7.81 5.28
CA ARG A 7 -15.07 8.29 5.19
C ARG A 7 -14.18 7.58 6.20
N SER A 8 -14.63 7.44 7.44
CA SER A 8 -13.89 6.72 8.47
C SER A 8 -13.64 5.26 8.11
N ARG A 9 -14.57 4.61 7.40
CA ARG A 9 -14.38 3.22 6.93
C ARG A 9 -13.32 3.10 5.83
N VAL A 10 -13.20 4.10 4.96
CA VAL A 10 -12.13 4.15 3.95
C VAL A 10 -10.78 4.47 4.62
N GLU A 11 -10.75 5.38 5.59
CA GLU A 11 -9.54 5.63 6.38
C GLU A 11 -9.08 4.37 7.13
N ASP A 12 -10.02 3.63 7.74
CA ASP A 12 -9.73 2.35 8.39
C ASP A 12 -9.13 1.33 7.42
N LEU A 13 -9.61 1.28 6.18
CA LEU A 13 -9.04 0.42 5.15
C LEU A 13 -7.57 0.75 4.85
N LEU A 14 -7.19 2.04 4.81
CA LEU A 14 -5.79 2.45 4.68
C LEU A 14 -4.95 2.02 5.88
N TYR A 15 -5.48 2.14 7.09
CA TYR A 15 -4.77 1.69 8.31
C TYR A 15 -4.64 0.18 8.36
N ARG A 16 -5.65 -0.57 7.97
CA ARG A 16 -5.58 -2.04 7.84
C ARG A 16 -4.55 -2.49 6.80
N HIS A 17 -4.38 -1.71 5.72
CA HIS A 17 -3.30 -1.95 4.76
C HIS A 17 -1.94 -1.83 5.43
N ALA A 18 -1.68 -0.76 6.17
CA ALA A 18 -0.45 -0.58 6.93
C ALA A 18 -0.23 -1.71 7.95
N GLU A 19 -1.23 -2.05 8.74
CA GLU A 19 -1.16 -3.11 9.76
C GLU A 19 -0.85 -4.48 9.16
N ALA A 20 -1.46 -4.82 8.01
CA ALA A 20 -1.20 -6.08 7.32
C ALA A 20 0.27 -6.21 6.87
N LEU A 21 0.92 -5.11 6.54
CA LEU A 21 2.33 -5.10 6.14
C LEU A 21 3.29 -5.02 7.33
N ASP A 22 2.89 -4.39 8.44
CA ASP A 22 3.75 -4.11 9.60
C ASP A 22 3.72 -5.19 10.67
N ASP A 23 2.56 -5.74 10.95
CA ASP A 23 2.31 -6.55 12.15
C ASP A 23 2.09 -8.06 11.85
N GLY A 24 2.64 -8.54 10.73
CA GLY A 24 2.63 -9.96 10.39
C GLY A 24 1.35 -10.47 9.73
N GLY A 25 0.41 -9.59 9.42
CA GLY A 25 -0.85 -9.89 8.73
C GLY A 25 -0.72 -9.94 7.20
N LEU A 26 0.47 -10.21 6.67
CA LEU A 26 0.74 -10.14 5.21
C LEU A 26 -0.22 -11.01 4.38
N THR A 27 -0.70 -12.12 4.93
CA THR A 27 -1.69 -12.98 4.29
C THR A 27 -3.06 -12.32 4.09
N ASP A 28 -3.36 -11.29 4.87
CA ASP A 28 -4.63 -10.55 4.78
C ASP A 28 -4.57 -9.41 3.76
N TRP A 29 -3.36 -8.99 3.39
CA TRP A 29 -3.12 -7.88 2.48
C TRP A 29 -3.86 -8.01 1.13
N PRO A 30 -3.79 -9.16 0.40
CA PRO A 30 -4.52 -9.30 -0.87
C PRO A 30 -6.04 -9.15 -0.71
N GLY A 31 -6.59 -9.57 0.42
CA GLY A 31 -8.02 -9.48 0.73
C GLY A 31 -8.56 -8.07 0.88
N LEU A 32 -7.71 -7.06 0.99
CA LEU A 32 -8.10 -5.65 1.03
C LEU A 32 -8.45 -5.10 -0.36
N PHE A 33 -8.09 -5.85 -1.41
CA PHE A 33 -8.36 -5.48 -2.81
C PHE A 33 -9.53 -6.27 -3.38
N THR A 34 -10.17 -5.73 -4.40
CA THR A 34 -11.07 -6.49 -5.26
C THR A 34 -10.31 -7.57 -6.00
N GLU A 35 -10.97 -8.55 -6.60
CA GLU A 35 -10.30 -9.63 -7.33
C GLU A 35 -9.43 -9.12 -8.48
N GLY A 36 -9.91 -8.12 -9.21
CA GLY A 36 -9.14 -7.44 -10.28
C GLY A 36 -8.32 -6.24 -9.79
N GLY A 37 -8.16 -6.08 -8.47
CA GLY A 37 -7.48 -4.93 -7.89
C GLY A 37 -6.01 -4.81 -8.31
N GLU A 38 -5.52 -3.60 -8.42
CA GLU A 38 -4.17 -3.29 -8.87
C GLU A 38 -3.38 -2.57 -7.78
N TYR A 39 -2.15 -3.01 -7.55
CA TYR A 39 -1.20 -2.35 -6.66
C TYR A 39 0.06 -1.96 -7.44
N ARG A 40 0.48 -0.71 -7.32
CA ARG A 40 1.69 -0.20 -7.97
C ARG A 40 2.56 0.57 -6.98
N LEU A 41 3.84 0.22 -6.94
CA LEU A 41 4.87 1.06 -6.31
C LEU A 41 5.66 1.72 -7.44
N ILE A 42 5.48 3.01 -7.62
CA ILE A 42 5.94 3.76 -8.79
C ILE A 42 6.73 5.01 -8.38
N PRO A 43 7.89 5.29 -9.02
CA PRO A 43 8.62 6.52 -8.73
C PRO A 43 7.83 7.75 -9.21
N ARG A 44 7.99 8.84 -8.46
CA ARG A 44 7.33 10.12 -8.74
C ARG A 44 7.47 10.57 -10.19
N GLU A 45 8.64 10.44 -10.77
CA GLU A 45 8.93 10.87 -12.14
C GLU A 45 8.14 10.07 -13.16
N ASN A 46 8.06 8.76 -12.98
CA ASN A 46 7.30 7.89 -13.88
C ASN A 46 5.80 8.15 -13.74
N HIS A 47 5.33 8.31 -12.51
CA HIS A 47 3.93 8.66 -12.26
C HIS A 47 3.55 9.99 -12.89
N ALA A 48 4.36 11.04 -12.72
CA ALA A 48 4.12 12.38 -13.27
C ALA A 48 4.11 12.39 -14.81
N ARG A 49 4.87 11.51 -15.44
CA ARG A 49 4.99 11.40 -16.91
C ARG A 49 4.06 10.35 -17.52
N GLY A 50 3.24 9.69 -16.69
CA GLY A 50 2.35 8.62 -17.15
C GLY A 50 3.08 7.38 -17.65
N LEU A 51 4.35 7.17 -17.23
CA LEU A 51 5.14 6.01 -17.63
C LEU A 51 4.75 4.77 -16.80
N PRO A 52 4.68 3.58 -17.40
CA PRO A 52 4.18 2.38 -16.73
C PRO A 52 5.22 1.68 -15.84
N ALA A 53 6.49 2.06 -15.91
CA ALA A 53 7.56 1.38 -15.18
C ALA A 53 7.42 1.58 -13.66
N CYS A 54 7.17 0.47 -12.98
CA CYS A 54 6.99 0.39 -11.54
C CYS A 54 8.13 -0.42 -10.91
N LEU A 55 8.43 -0.15 -9.64
CA LEU A 55 9.31 -0.99 -8.85
C LEU A 55 8.60 -2.30 -8.44
N MET A 56 7.30 -2.21 -8.17
CA MET A 56 6.44 -3.35 -7.88
C MET A 56 5.08 -3.14 -8.58
N LEU A 57 4.61 -4.16 -9.25
CA LEU A 57 3.30 -4.16 -9.92
C LEU A 57 2.61 -5.49 -9.64
N CYS A 58 1.38 -5.42 -9.13
CA CYS A 58 0.47 -6.54 -9.04
C CYS A 58 -0.83 -6.18 -9.74
N THR A 59 -1.16 -6.91 -10.79
CA THR A 59 -2.42 -6.78 -11.52
C THR A 59 -3.31 -7.96 -11.18
N GLY A 60 -4.28 -7.72 -10.29
CA GLY A 60 -5.16 -8.74 -9.74
C GLY A 60 -4.66 -9.32 -8.40
N ARG A 61 -5.61 -9.77 -7.60
CA ARG A 61 -5.37 -10.35 -6.27
C ARG A 61 -4.44 -11.55 -6.33
N GLY A 62 -4.55 -12.40 -7.34
CA GLY A 62 -3.69 -13.58 -7.51
C GLY A 62 -2.20 -13.24 -7.52
N MET A 63 -1.80 -12.16 -8.19
CA MET A 63 -0.39 -11.72 -8.16
C MET A 63 0.05 -11.23 -6.77
N MET A 64 -0.87 -10.66 -5.99
CA MET A 64 -0.58 -10.26 -4.62
C MET A 64 -0.40 -11.49 -3.72
N GLU A 65 -1.24 -12.51 -3.89
CA GLU A 65 -1.14 -13.80 -3.19
C GLU A 65 0.17 -14.51 -3.52
N ASP A 66 0.55 -14.57 -4.80
CA ASP A 66 1.84 -15.13 -5.23
C ASP A 66 3.03 -14.40 -4.59
N ARG A 67 2.94 -13.07 -4.46
CA ARG A 67 3.97 -12.29 -3.78
C ARG A 67 4.05 -12.60 -2.30
N VAL A 68 2.92 -12.76 -1.63
CA VAL A 68 2.88 -13.17 -0.21
C VAL A 68 3.55 -14.52 -0.03
N VAL A 69 3.26 -15.50 -0.89
CA VAL A 69 3.90 -16.83 -0.86
C VAL A 69 5.41 -16.69 -1.10
N ALA A 70 5.83 -15.91 -2.09
CA ALA A 70 7.24 -15.67 -2.39
C ALA A 70 8.00 -15.06 -1.20
N ILE A 71 7.41 -14.07 -0.52
CA ILE A 71 8.02 -13.44 0.66
C ILE A 71 8.19 -14.45 1.79
N ARG A 72 7.18 -15.27 2.06
CA ARG A 72 7.17 -16.20 3.17
C ARG A 72 8.03 -17.45 2.96
N GLU A 73 8.12 -17.93 1.73
CA GLU A 73 8.67 -19.25 1.42
C GLU A 73 9.97 -19.21 0.61
N ALA A 74 10.19 -18.19 -0.20
CA ALA A 74 11.28 -18.14 -1.15
C ALA A 74 12.29 -17.01 -0.94
N CYS A 75 11.88 -15.88 -0.38
CA CYS A 75 12.78 -14.76 -0.20
C CYS A 75 13.74 -14.98 0.98
N VAL A 76 15.01 -14.71 0.73
CA VAL A 76 16.06 -14.69 1.76
C VAL A 76 16.44 -13.25 2.02
N PHE A 77 16.20 -12.78 3.24
CA PHE A 77 16.50 -11.40 3.64
C PHE A 77 16.82 -11.34 5.14
N THR A 78 17.53 -10.28 5.53
CA THR A 78 17.79 -10.00 6.95
C THR A 78 16.48 -9.69 7.66
N PRO A 79 16.19 -10.35 8.80
CA PRO A 79 14.99 -10.08 9.58
C PRO A 79 14.86 -8.59 9.91
N HIS A 80 13.69 -8.03 9.65
CA HIS A 80 13.38 -6.64 9.93
C HIS A 80 11.88 -6.45 10.09
N VAL A 81 11.50 -5.35 10.69
CA VAL A 81 10.12 -4.89 10.76
C VAL A 81 9.98 -3.54 10.08
N CYS A 82 8.83 -3.33 9.47
CA CYS A 82 8.47 -2.03 8.92
C CYS A 82 7.41 -1.36 9.79
N ARG A 83 7.37 -0.04 9.72
CA ARG A 83 6.31 0.76 10.34
C ARG A 83 5.87 1.83 9.36
N HIS A 84 4.62 1.72 8.90
CA HIS A 84 3.97 2.69 8.03
C HIS A 84 3.31 3.79 8.85
N LEU A 85 3.51 5.02 8.42
CA LEU A 85 2.83 6.19 8.97
C LEU A 85 2.07 6.87 7.84
N TYR A 86 0.75 6.94 7.97
CA TYR A 86 -0.10 7.70 7.04
C TYR A 86 -0.51 9.01 7.68
N THR A 87 -0.41 10.09 6.92
CA THR A 87 -0.81 11.43 7.34
C THR A 87 -1.59 12.13 6.23
N ASN A 88 -2.27 13.21 6.59
CA ASN A 88 -2.99 14.06 5.63
C ASN A 88 -4.00 13.28 4.77
N VAL A 89 -4.67 12.31 5.38
CA VAL A 89 -5.67 11.48 4.69
C VAL A 89 -6.83 12.35 4.23
N ARG A 90 -7.17 12.22 2.94
CA ARG A 90 -8.34 12.84 2.33
C ARG A 90 -9.13 11.77 1.59
N VAL A 91 -10.42 11.71 1.85
CA VAL A 91 -11.34 10.76 1.22
C VAL A 91 -12.43 11.54 0.51
N GLU A 92 -12.68 11.19 -0.74
CA GLU A 92 -13.67 11.84 -1.61
C GLU A 92 -14.61 10.77 -2.21
N ALA A 93 -15.85 11.14 -2.43
CA ALA A 93 -16.77 10.30 -3.18
C ALA A 93 -16.26 10.17 -4.63
N GLY A 94 -16.24 8.96 -5.13
CA GLY A 94 -15.91 8.66 -6.52
C GLY A 94 -17.16 8.53 -7.40
N ASP A 95 -16.93 8.32 -8.68
CA ASP A 95 -18.01 8.09 -9.64
C ASP A 95 -18.70 6.74 -9.37
N GLU A 96 -19.97 6.63 -9.82
CA GLU A 96 -20.75 5.40 -9.75
C GLU A 96 -20.85 4.75 -8.35
N GLY A 97 -20.76 5.56 -7.28
CA GLY A 97 -20.82 5.07 -5.90
C GLY A 97 -19.49 4.53 -5.35
N GLY A 98 -18.40 4.69 -6.08
CA GLY A 98 -17.05 4.41 -5.60
C GLY A 98 -16.51 5.49 -4.66
N TRP A 99 -15.23 5.37 -4.33
CA TRP A 99 -14.51 6.34 -3.53
C TRP A 99 -13.06 6.49 -4.01
N SER A 100 -12.45 7.63 -3.69
CA SER A 100 -11.02 7.86 -3.84
C SER A 100 -10.42 8.37 -2.53
N ALA A 101 -9.17 8.05 -2.30
CA ALA A 101 -8.43 8.53 -1.15
C ALA A 101 -7.00 8.90 -1.53
N ARG A 102 -6.43 9.84 -0.79
CA ARG A 102 -5.02 10.20 -0.87
C ARG A 102 -4.46 10.41 0.52
N ALA A 103 -3.21 10.06 0.69
CA ALA A 103 -2.47 10.28 1.94
C ALA A 103 -1.00 10.53 1.64
N ASN A 104 -0.29 11.15 2.57
CA ASN A 104 1.16 11.06 2.60
C ASN A 104 1.55 9.82 3.40
N TYR A 105 2.70 9.23 3.08
CA TYR A 105 3.23 8.11 3.85
C TYR A 105 4.72 8.28 4.15
N ALA A 106 5.14 7.66 5.23
CA ALA A 106 6.53 7.35 5.53
C ALA A 106 6.61 5.91 6.04
N VAL A 107 7.63 5.18 5.62
CA VAL A 107 7.91 3.82 6.11
C VAL A 107 9.28 3.78 6.73
N TYR A 108 9.33 3.39 7.99
CA TYR A 108 10.58 3.10 8.70
C TYR A 108 10.84 1.59 8.70
N ARG A 109 12.10 1.22 8.57
CA ARG A 109 12.57 -0.16 8.71
C ARG A 109 13.50 -0.25 9.89
N SER A 110 13.24 -1.21 10.77
CA SER A 110 14.09 -1.51 11.93
C SER A 110 14.63 -2.93 11.83
N THR A 111 15.93 -3.08 12.07
CA THR A 111 16.63 -4.35 12.10
C THR A 111 16.82 -4.86 13.53
N GLU A 112 17.14 -6.13 13.72
CA GLU A 112 17.30 -6.75 15.05
C GLU A 112 18.46 -6.17 15.86
N ASP A 113 19.46 -5.59 15.21
CA ASP A 113 20.57 -4.90 15.85
C ASP A 113 20.22 -3.48 16.37
N GLY A 114 18.98 -3.06 16.15
CA GLY A 114 18.44 -1.81 16.67
C GLY A 114 18.59 -0.61 15.73
N GLU A 115 19.10 -0.79 14.52
CA GLU A 115 19.14 0.27 13.53
C GLU A 115 17.73 0.54 12.98
N THR A 116 17.31 1.80 12.96
CA THR A 116 16.07 2.26 12.32
C THR A 116 16.38 3.30 11.27
N VAL A 117 15.93 3.06 10.05
CA VAL A 117 16.12 3.96 8.92
C VAL A 117 14.80 4.33 8.28
N LEU A 118 14.70 5.53 7.70
CA LEU A 118 13.62 5.89 6.80
C LEU A 118 13.81 5.13 5.49
N LEU A 119 12.93 4.19 5.21
CA LEU A 119 12.99 3.34 4.02
C LEU A 119 12.43 4.05 2.79
N SER A 120 11.26 4.68 2.93
CA SER A 120 10.55 5.33 1.83
C SER A 120 9.62 6.41 2.33
N VAL A 121 9.39 7.42 1.51
CA VAL A 121 8.45 8.51 1.75
C VAL A 121 7.78 8.90 0.44
N GLY A 122 6.51 9.28 0.52
CA GLY A 122 5.78 9.72 -0.66
C GLY A 122 4.29 9.86 -0.43
N ARG A 123 3.50 9.53 -1.44
CA ARG A 123 2.05 9.62 -1.43
C ARG A 123 1.39 8.31 -1.79
N VAL A 124 0.25 8.06 -1.18
CA VAL A 124 -0.69 7.02 -1.59
C VAL A 124 -1.86 7.65 -2.31
N LEU A 125 -2.19 7.12 -3.47
CA LEU A 125 -3.41 7.42 -4.23
C LEU A 125 -4.19 6.11 -4.34
N ALA A 126 -5.42 6.10 -3.84
CA ALA A 126 -6.23 4.89 -3.81
C ALA A 126 -7.64 5.15 -4.36
N TRP A 127 -8.17 4.15 -5.02
CA TRP A 127 -9.54 4.11 -5.52
C TRP A 127 -10.19 2.81 -5.10
N GLY A 128 -11.49 2.83 -4.91
CA GLY A 128 -12.19 1.64 -4.48
C GLY A 128 -13.70 1.69 -4.62
N VAL A 129 -14.27 0.57 -4.24
CA VAL A 129 -15.71 0.31 -4.25
C VAL A 129 -16.16 -0.28 -2.93
N TRP A 130 -17.48 -0.46 -2.78
CA TRP A 130 -18.10 -1.10 -1.62
C TRP A 130 -18.57 -2.52 -1.99
N GLU A 131 -17.95 -3.57 -1.34
CA GLU A 131 -18.25 -5.00 -1.61
C GLU A 131 -18.21 -5.89 -0.34
N PRO A 132 -19.18 -5.90 0.56
CA PRO A 132 -20.02 -4.81 1.06
C PRO A 132 -19.22 -3.79 1.88
N GLU A 133 -17.99 -4.14 2.28
CA GLU A 133 -17.00 -3.27 2.91
C GLU A 133 -16.17 -2.56 1.83
N PRO A 134 -15.50 -1.46 2.17
CA PRO A 134 -14.61 -0.80 1.23
C PRO A 134 -13.46 -1.72 0.84
N ARG A 135 -13.16 -1.80 -0.47
CA ARG A 135 -12.02 -2.52 -1.05
C ARG A 135 -11.32 -1.66 -2.07
N PHE A 136 -10.02 -1.80 -2.15
CA PHE A 136 -9.23 -1.14 -3.19
C PHE A 136 -9.48 -1.78 -4.55
N THR A 137 -9.81 -0.97 -5.55
CA THR A 137 -9.74 -1.36 -6.97
C THR A 137 -8.36 -1.03 -7.53
N ARG A 138 -7.70 -0.01 -6.96
CA ARG A 138 -6.34 0.38 -7.32
C ARG A 138 -5.68 1.15 -6.18
N MET A 139 -4.40 0.92 -6.02
CA MET A 139 -3.53 1.70 -5.15
C MET A 139 -2.22 2.01 -5.85
N ASP A 140 -1.90 3.29 -5.97
CA ASP A 140 -0.60 3.78 -6.43
C ASP A 140 0.16 4.33 -5.23
N VAL A 141 1.24 3.67 -4.87
CA VAL A 141 2.21 4.17 -3.90
C VAL A 141 3.31 4.89 -4.68
N VAL A 142 3.30 6.20 -4.60
CA VAL A 142 4.20 7.09 -5.36
C VAL A 142 5.32 7.52 -4.45
N TYR A 143 6.51 6.94 -4.61
CA TYR A 143 7.66 7.29 -3.78
C TYR A 143 8.44 8.48 -4.37
N GLU A 144 8.90 9.37 -3.45
CA GLU A 144 9.50 10.65 -3.79
C GLU A 144 10.96 10.56 -4.26
N THR A 145 11.65 9.49 -3.91
CA THR A 145 13.06 9.30 -4.24
C THR A 145 13.23 8.34 -5.42
N PHE A 146 14.26 8.56 -6.24
CA PHE A 146 14.63 7.62 -7.32
C PHE A 146 15.05 6.25 -6.80
N ARG A 147 15.41 6.18 -5.54
CA ARG A 147 16.06 5.03 -4.94
C ARG A 147 15.47 4.74 -3.58
N ILE A 148 15.09 3.48 -3.38
CA ILE A 148 14.81 2.93 -2.07
C ILE A 148 16.11 2.35 -1.53
N PRO A 149 16.61 2.80 -0.36
CA PRO A 149 17.85 2.28 0.21
C PRO A 149 17.68 0.82 0.64
N GLY A 150 18.57 -0.03 0.16
CA GLY A 150 18.58 -1.44 0.50
C GLY A 150 17.56 -2.29 -0.28
N LEU A 151 17.29 -3.48 0.23
CA LEU A 151 16.35 -4.43 -0.37
C LEU A 151 14.92 -4.11 0.02
N LEU A 152 14.05 -3.99 -0.97
CA LEU A 152 12.62 -3.93 -0.76
C LEU A 152 12.04 -5.36 -0.81
N VAL A 153 11.55 -5.85 0.31
CA VAL A 153 10.95 -7.17 0.44
C VAL A 153 9.43 -7.08 0.46
N TYR A 154 8.90 -6.31 1.39
CA TYR A 154 7.47 -6.12 1.56
C TYR A 154 6.94 -5.04 0.63
N PRO A 155 5.64 -5.09 0.24
CA PRO A 155 4.96 -3.90 -0.29
C PRO A 155 5.07 -2.71 0.67
N ILE A 156 4.85 -1.52 0.14
CA ILE A 156 4.84 -0.27 0.93
C ILE A 156 3.41 0.24 1.02
#